data_bf5974f6603b55e755776971b6fff56d
#
_entry.id   bf5974f6603b55e755776971b6fff56d
#
_cell.length_a   1.000
_cell.length_b   1.000
_cell.length_c   1.000
_cell.angle_alpha   90.00
_cell.angle_beta   90.00
_cell.angle_gamma   90.00
#
_symmetry.space_group_name_H-M   'P 1'
#
loop_
_entity.id
_entity.type
_entity.pdbx_description
1 polymer ?
#
loop_
_entity_poly.entity_id
_entity_poly.type
_entity_poly.pdbx_seq_one_letter_code
_entity_poly.pdbx_strand_id
1 'polypeptide(L)'
;MLTGPVTILNWSFERVDVPRKVVQDQIALAIDEEVLALEEAGISVIQVDEPALREGLPLRSEYHEQYLADAVNSFKLATSSVQDETQIHTHMCYSQFGQIIHAIHDLDADVISIETSRSHGDLIKDFEDINYDLGIGLGVYDIHSPRIPTEEEIATAIDRSLQQIDRSLFWVNPDCGLKTRKEDEVKDALTVLVNTVRKKREEKNKPVA
;
A
#
# COMPACT_ATOMS: atom_id res chain seq x y z
N MET A 1 5.13 2.02 -10.10
CA MET A 1 4.44 0.94 -9.34
C MET A 1 4.77 -0.39 -9.95
N LEU A 2 5.28 -1.30 -9.16
CA LEU A 2 5.69 -2.65 -9.51
C LEU A 2 4.83 -3.65 -8.74
N THR A 3 4.76 -4.89 -9.20
CA THR A 3 4.16 -6.01 -8.44
C THR A 3 5.27 -6.72 -7.68
N GLY A 4 5.05 -7.00 -6.39
CA GLY A 4 6.04 -7.60 -5.53
C GLY A 4 6.25 -9.11 -5.74
N PRO A 5 7.34 -9.68 -5.19
CA PRO A 5 7.77 -11.03 -5.48
C PRO A 5 6.77 -12.11 -5.02
N VAL A 6 6.09 -11.91 -3.90
CA VAL A 6 5.09 -12.85 -3.40
C VAL A 6 3.89 -12.90 -4.33
N THR A 7 3.40 -11.76 -4.76
CA THR A 7 2.25 -11.65 -5.65
C THR A 7 2.55 -12.20 -7.03
N ILE A 8 3.71 -11.86 -7.62
CA ILE A 8 4.12 -12.43 -8.91
C ILE A 8 4.14 -13.96 -8.84
N LEU A 9 4.72 -14.52 -7.79
CA LEU A 9 4.80 -15.96 -7.64
C LEU A 9 3.42 -16.59 -7.43
N ASN A 10 2.55 -16.00 -6.59
CA ASN A 10 1.20 -16.51 -6.35
C ASN A 10 0.32 -16.50 -7.60
N TRP A 11 0.53 -15.55 -8.51
CA TRP A 11 -0.26 -15.43 -9.75
C TRP A 11 0.44 -16.00 -10.97
N SER A 12 1.52 -16.77 -10.76
CA SER A 12 2.30 -17.44 -11.82
C SER A 12 2.27 -18.94 -11.65
N PHE A 13 2.76 -19.64 -12.68
CA PHE A 13 3.05 -21.07 -12.62
C PHE A 13 4.46 -21.26 -12.10
N GLU A 14 4.58 -21.69 -10.84
CA GLU A 14 5.89 -21.90 -10.22
C GLU A 14 6.55 -23.21 -10.65
N ARG A 15 7.87 -23.21 -10.61
CA ARG A 15 8.66 -24.44 -10.78
C ARG A 15 8.49 -25.35 -9.57
N VAL A 16 8.31 -26.65 -9.83
CA VAL A 16 8.13 -27.67 -8.78
C VAL A 16 9.42 -28.42 -8.43
N ASP A 17 10.52 -28.15 -9.17
CA ASP A 17 11.83 -28.78 -9.02
C ASP A 17 12.79 -27.99 -8.13
N VAL A 18 12.39 -26.79 -7.68
CA VAL A 18 13.14 -25.96 -6.74
C VAL A 18 12.22 -25.48 -5.60
N PRO A 19 12.76 -25.22 -4.40
CA PRO A 19 11.97 -24.67 -3.31
C PRO A 19 11.32 -23.33 -3.68
N ARG A 20 10.06 -23.13 -3.28
CA ARG A 20 9.28 -21.91 -3.53
C ARG A 20 10.05 -20.63 -3.15
N LYS A 21 10.70 -20.63 -1.96
CA LYS A 21 11.50 -19.51 -1.47
C LYS A 21 12.61 -19.10 -2.46
N VAL A 22 13.26 -20.08 -3.09
CA VAL A 22 14.32 -19.80 -4.08
C VAL A 22 13.76 -19.08 -5.30
N VAL A 23 12.59 -19.50 -5.81
CA VAL A 23 11.93 -18.82 -6.94
C VAL A 23 11.51 -17.42 -6.55
N GLN A 24 10.97 -17.26 -5.35
CA GLN A 24 10.55 -15.97 -4.82
C GLN A 24 11.72 -14.99 -4.70
N ASP A 25 12.87 -15.43 -4.20
CA ASP A 25 14.06 -14.59 -4.11
C ASP A 25 14.66 -14.23 -5.48
N GLN A 26 14.59 -15.13 -6.46
CA GLN A 26 14.99 -14.81 -7.83
C GLN A 26 14.11 -13.70 -8.44
N ILE A 27 12.81 -13.75 -8.17
CA ILE A 27 11.89 -12.68 -8.58
C ILE A 27 12.22 -11.37 -7.84
N ALA A 28 12.49 -11.45 -6.54
CA ALA A 28 12.87 -10.29 -5.74
C ALA A 28 14.12 -9.58 -6.28
N LEU A 29 15.15 -10.33 -6.63
CA LEU A 29 16.37 -9.78 -7.23
C LEU A 29 16.11 -9.09 -8.58
N ALA A 30 15.24 -9.64 -9.41
CA ALA A 30 14.86 -9.00 -10.67
C ALA A 30 14.07 -7.70 -10.45
N ILE A 31 13.25 -7.63 -9.38
CA ILE A 31 12.55 -6.41 -8.99
C ILE A 31 13.53 -5.38 -8.42
N ASP A 32 14.51 -5.79 -7.63
CA ASP A 32 15.57 -4.93 -7.09
C ASP A 32 16.33 -4.19 -8.20
N GLU A 33 16.68 -4.89 -9.29
CA GLU A 33 17.31 -4.26 -10.46
C GLU A 33 16.42 -3.15 -11.06
N GLU A 34 15.11 -3.37 -11.14
CA GLU A 34 14.17 -2.37 -11.66
C GLU A 34 13.98 -1.21 -10.67
N VAL A 35 13.91 -1.49 -9.38
CA VAL A 35 13.80 -0.48 -8.31
C VAL A 35 15.02 0.45 -8.35
N LEU A 36 16.24 -0.09 -8.45
CA LEU A 36 17.46 0.70 -8.60
C LEU A 36 17.48 1.52 -9.89
N ALA A 37 17.05 0.96 -11.02
CA ALA A 37 16.96 1.70 -12.28
C ALA A 37 15.97 2.87 -12.22
N LEU A 38 14.85 2.71 -11.48
CA LEU A 38 13.89 3.79 -11.26
C LEU A 38 14.49 4.89 -10.36
N GLU A 39 15.22 4.54 -9.32
CA GLU A 39 15.94 5.50 -8.48
C GLU A 39 16.99 6.27 -9.28
N GLU A 40 17.81 5.59 -10.08
CA GLU A 40 18.80 6.21 -10.96
C GLU A 40 18.15 7.18 -11.98
N ALA A 41 16.92 6.87 -12.40
CA ALA A 41 16.12 7.76 -13.25
C ALA A 41 15.54 8.98 -12.51
N GLY A 42 15.78 9.10 -11.20
CA GLY A 42 15.33 10.22 -10.36
C GLY A 42 13.92 10.07 -9.80
N ILE A 43 13.38 8.85 -9.74
CA ILE A 43 12.10 8.56 -9.08
C ILE A 43 12.34 8.46 -7.57
N SER A 44 11.71 9.34 -6.80
CA SER A 44 11.88 9.43 -5.34
C SER A 44 10.83 8.67 -4.52
N VAL A 45 9.79 8.13 -5.16
CA VAL A 45 8.75 7.31 -4.52
C VAL A 45 8.50 6.10 -5.41
N ILE A 46 8.84 4.92 -4.93
CA ILE A 46 8.70 3.67 -5.65
C ILE A 46 7.72 2.77 -4.89
N GLN A 47 6.68 2.32 -5.57
CA GLN A 47 5.67 1.45 -4.97
C GLN A 47 5.81 0.02 -5.48
N VAL A 48 5.93 -0.93 -4.55
CA VAL A 48 6.00 -2.38 -4.80
C VAL A 48 4.84 -3.06 -4.07
N ASP A 49 3.86 -3.55 -4.83
CA ASP A 49 2.57 -4.00 -4.30
C ASP A 49 2.55 -5.49 -4.01
N GLU A 50 2.00 -5.86 -2.85
CA GLU A 50 1.81 -7.25 -2.42
C GLU A 50 0.33 -7.61 -2.15
N PRO A 51 -0.57 -7.41 -3.13
CA PRO A 51 -2.00 -7.70 -2.93
C PRO A 51 -2.30 -9.17 -2.60
N ALA A 52 -1.45 -10.10 -3.03
CA ALA A 52 -1.65 -11.51 -2.78
C ALA A 52 -0.97 -12.04 -1.49
N LEU A 53 -0.38 -11.18 -0.66
CA LEU A 53 0.29 -11.60 0.57
C LEU A 53 -0.64 -12.43 1.47
N ARG A 54 -1.83 -11.92 1.75
CA ARG A 54 -2.81 -12.62 2.58
C ARG A 54 -3.45 -13.82 1.85
N GLU A 55 -3.70 -13.67 0.56
CA GLU A 55 -4.29 -14.72 -0.28
C GLU A 55 -3.41 -15.99 -0.32
N GLY A 56 -2.09 -15.80 -0.30
CA GLY A 56 -1.10 -16.88 -0.33
C GLY A 56 -0.87 -17.58 1.01
N LEU A 57 -1.54 -17.18 2.11
CA LEU A 57 -1.39 -17.87 3.40
C LEU A 57 -1.72 -19.35 3.26
N PRO A 58 -0.86 -20.27 3.74
CA PRO A 58 -1.15 -21.69 3.79
C PRO A 58 -2.44 -22.00 4.54
N LEU A 59 -3.16 -23.04 4.13
CA LEU A 59 -4.39 -23.48 4.81
C LEU A 59 -4.15 -23.91 6.27
N ARG A 60 -2.95 -24.41 6.56
CA ARG A 60 -2.56 -24.83 7.91
C ARG A 60 -1.80 -23.71 8.60
N SER A 61 -2.29 -23.27 9.73
CA SER A 61 -1.69 -22.17 10.51
C SER A 61 -0.26 -22.44 10.98
N GLU A 62 0.14 -23.70 11.13
CA GLU A 62 1.52 -24.09 11.48
C GLU A 62 2.58 -23.65 10.46
N TYR A 63 2.15 -23.31 9.23
CA TYR A 63 3.04 -22.80 8.17
C TYR A 63 2.98 -21.29 7.97
N HIS A 64 2.11 -20.57 8.69
CA HIS A 64 1.94 -19.12 8.51
C HIS A 64 3.20 -18.34 8.84
N GLU A 65 3.85 -18.67 9.96
CA GLU A 65 5.07 -17.97 10.40
C GLU A 65 6.18 -18.04 9.35
N GLN A 66 6.45 -19.25 8.85
CA GLN A 66 7.48 -19.44 7.82
C GLN A 66 7.11 -18.71 6.52
N TYR A 67 5.85 -18.83 6.09
CA TYR A 67 5.39 -18.14 4.87
C TYR A 67 5.53 -16.62 4.97
N LEU A 68 5.13 -16.03 6.10
CA LEU A 68 5.21 -14.60 6.32
C LEU A 68 6.67 -14.13 6.44
N ALA A 69 7.51 -14.89 7.11
CA ALA A 69 8.95 -14.61 7.19
C ALA A 69 9.62 -14.64 5.80
N ASP A 70 9.29 -15.63 4.98
CA ASP A 70 9.79 -15.71 3.60
C ASP A 70 9.29 -14.54 2.73
N ALA A 71 8.04 -14.14 2.91
CA ALA A 71 7.43 -13.02 2.21
C ALA A 71 8.11 -11.69 2.56
N VAL A 72 8.28 -11.42 3.85
CA VAL A 72 8.98 -10.23 4.35
C VAL A 72 10.41 -10.17 3.82
N ASN A 73 11.14 -11.27 3.94
CA ASN A 73 12.53 -11.31 3.47
C ASN A 73 12.66 -11.04 1.97
N SER A 74 11.76 -11.58 1.14
CA SER A 74 11.83 -11.34 -0.30
C SER A 74 11.36 -9.94 -0.69
N PHE A 75 10.41 -9.35 0.03
CA PHE A 75 10.06 -7.95 -0.17
C PHE A 75 11.24 -7.03 0.15
N LYS A 76 11.89 -7.22 1.31
CA LYS A 76 13.09 -6.48 1.68
C LYS A 76 14.22 -6.67 0.66
N LEU A 77 14.42 -7.89 0.17
CA LEU A 77 15.42 -8.16 -0.88
C LEU A 77 15.12 -7.36 -2.17
N ALA A 78 13.85 -7.14 -2.49
CA ALA A 78 13.44 -6.39 -3.67
C ALA A 78 13.50 -4.86 -3.50
N THR A 79 13.66 -4.33 -2.28
CA THR A 79 13.47 -2.90 -1.99
C THR A 79 14.57 -2.25 -1.15
N SER A 80 15.47 -3.02 -0.54
CA SER A 80 16.44 -2.50 0.42
C SER A 80 17.73 -1.92 -0.19
N SER A 81 17.88 -1.95 -1.51
CA SER A 81 19.09 -1.47 -2.19
C SER A 81 19.05 0.05 -2.50
N VAL A 82 17.93 0.72 -2.31
CA VAL A 82 17.77 2.17 -2.54
C VAL A 82 18.41 3.00 -1.43
N GLN A 83 18.63 4.29 -1.72
CA GLN A 83 19.12 5.24 -0.74
C GLN A 83 18.00 5.64 0.26
N ASP A 84 18.38 6.13 1.44
CA ASP A 84 17.46 6.51 2.51
C ASP A 84 16.45 7.61 2.10
N GLU A 85 16.77 8.41 1.07
CA GLU A 85 15.90 9.45 0.54
C GLU A 85 14.82 8.94 -0.40
N THR A 86 14.93 7.70 -0.89
CA THR A 86 13.94 7.09 -1.79
C THR A 86 12.88 6.38 -0.96
N GLN A 87 11.64 6.82 -1.04
CA GLN A 87 10.53 6.21 -0.31
C GLN A 87 10.04 4.93 -1.00
N ILE A 88 9.93 3.87 -0.23
CA ILE A 88 9.30 2.62 -0.65
C ILE A 88 7.85 2.58 -0.16
N HIS A 89 6.92 2.48 -1.08
CA HIS A 89 5.50 2.30 -0.79
C HIS A 89 5.07 0.88 -1.12
N THR A 90 4.03 0.41 -0.44
CA THR A 90 3.34 -0.84 -0.78
C THR A 90 1.83 -0.65 -0.79
N HIS A 91 1.11 -1.58 -1.41
CA HIS A 91 -0.35 -1.57 -1.43
C HIS A 91 -0.89 -2.98 -1.20
N MET A 92 -1.96 -3.05 -0.43
CA MET A 92 -2.73 -4.28 -0.23
C MET A 92 -4.21 -4.02 -0.45
N CYS A 93 -4.81 -4.84 -1.33
CA CYS A 93 -6.25 -4.83 -1.58
C CYS A 93 -6.97 -5.65 -0.52
N TYR A 94 -8.23 -5.31 -0.23
CA TYR A 94 -9.24 -6.08 0.53
C TYR A 94 -8.71 -7.19 1.43
N SER A 95 -8.02 -6.83 2.52
CA SER A 95 -7.44 -7.82 3.43
C SER A 95 -8.01 -7.72 4.83
N GLN A 96 -8.14 -8.86 5.50
CA GLN A 96 -8.27 -8.92 6.94
C GLN A 96 -6.86 -8.89 7.50
N PHE A 97 -6.45 -7.73 8.01
CA PHE A 97 -5.05 -7.49 8.39
C PHE A 97 -4.64 -8.16 9.69
N GLY A 98 -5.56 -8.43 10.62
CA GLY A 98 -5.22 -8.98 11.94
C GLY A 98 -4.33 -10.22 11.94
N GLN A 99 -4.35 -11.04 10.87
CA GLN A 99 -3.49 -12.23 10.76
C GLN A 99 -2.09 -11.92 10.21
N ILE A 100 -1.91 -10.79 9.50
CA ILE A 100 -0.67 -10.45 8.78
C ILE A 100 -0.11 -9.09 9.19
N ILE A 101 -0.73 -8.41 10.16
CA ILE A 101 -0.39 -7.03 10.51
C ILE A 101 1.08 -6.86 10.96
N HIS A 102 1.61 -7.83 11.72
CA HIS A 102 3.03 -7.82 12.09
C HIS A 102 3.93 -7.99 10.87
N ALA A 103 3.59 -8.90 9.96
CA ALA A 103 4.35 -9.06 8.73
C ALA A 103 4.30 -7.80 7.85
N ILE A 104 3.16 -7.09 7.82
CA ILE A 104 3.04 -5.80 7.12
C ILE A 104 4.01 -4.76 7.70
N HIS A 105 4.07 -4.65 9.02
CA HIS A 105 5.04 -3.77 9.67
C HIS A 105 6.48 -4.20 9.35
N ASP A 106 6.74 -5.51 9.40
CA ASP A 106 8.06 -6.09 9.14
C ASP A 106 8.50 -5.98 7.67
N LEU A 107 7.60 -5.69 6.70
CA LEU A 107 8.00 -5.36 5.33
C LEU A 107 8.93 -4.16 5.28
N ASP A 108 8.84 -3.27 6.26
CA ASP A 108 9.67 -2.07 6.38
C ASP A 108 9.50 -1.10 5.20
N ALA A 109 8.29 -1.05 4.66
CA ALA A 109 7.91 -0.06 3.66
C ALA A 109 7.56 1.26 4.36
N ASP A 110 8.04 2.39 3.84
CA ASP A 110 7.78 3.71 4.43
C ASP A 110 6.29 4.05 4.50
N VAL A 111 5.51 3.58 3.55
CA VAL A 111 4.05 3.80 3.49
C VAL A 111 3.33 2.56 2.98
N ILE A 112 2.28 2.16 3.69
CA ILE A 112 1.29 1.23 3.16
C ILE A 112 0.03 1.96 2.72
N SER A 113 -0.49 1.67 1.52
CA SER A 113 -1.82 2.10 1.10
C SER A 113 -2.82 0.94 1.16
N ILE A 114 -4.01 1.22 1.68
CA ILE A 114 -5.06 0.23 1.92
C ILE A 114 -6.43 0.74 1.49
N GLU A 115 -7.31 -0.19 1.13
CA GLU A 115 -8.70 0.11 0.80
C GLU A 115 -9.53 0.26 2.08
N THR A 116 -10.21 1.38 2.22
CA THR A 116 -11.00 1.70 3.43
C THR A 116 -12.40 2.21 3.17
N SER A 117 -12.76 2.55 1.93
CA SER A 117 -14.07 3.15 1.64
C SER A 117 -15.25 2.25 2.05
N ARG A 118 -15.08 0.94 2.06
CA ARG A 118 -16.10 -0.05 2.43
C ARG A 118 -16.00 -0.55 3.87
N SER A 119 -14.82 -0.54 4.48
CA SER A 119 -14.60 -1.04 5.85
C SER A 119 -14.91 -0.01 6.95
N HIS A 120 -15.12 1.25 6.57
CA HIS A 120 -15.51 2.35 7.47
C HIS A 120 -14.65 2.51 8.73
N GLY A 121 -13.40 2.06 8.70
CA GLY A 121 -12.44 2.29 9.78
C GLY A 121 -12.21 1.09 10.73
N ASP A 122 -12.88 -0.05 10.55
CA ASP A 122 -12.58 -1.23 11.39
C ASP A 122 -11.13 -1.74 11.21
N LEU A 123 -10.54 -1.50 10.04
CA LEU A 123 -9.15 -1.83 9.73
C LEU A 123 -8.12 -1.03 10.54
N ILE A 124 -8.46 0.18 10.96
CA ILE A 124 -7.52 1.06 11.68
C ILE A 124 -7.18 0.48 13.06
N LYS A 125 -8.12 -0.24 13.68
CA LYS A 125 -7.88 -0.88 14.98
C LYS A 125 -6.74 -1.90 14.94
N ASP A 126 -6.62 -2.67 13.86
CA ASP A 126 -5.54 -3.63 13.71
C ASP A 126 -4.16 -2.94 13.73
N PHE A 127 -4.06 -1.71 13.20
CA PHE A 127 -2.84 -0.90 13.21
C PHE A 127 -2.59 -0.24 14.58
N GLU A 128 -3.63 0.18 15.29
CA GLU A 128 -3.51 0.73 16.65
C GLU A 128 -2.96 -0.31 17.64
N ASP A 129 -3.40 -1.57 17.51
CA ASP A 129 -3.01 -2.65 18.40
C ASP A 129 -1.51 -2.98 18.39
N ILE A 130 -0.81 -2.64 17.29
CA ILE A 130 0.64 -2.88 17.14
C ILE A 130 1.50 -1.62 17.24
N ASN A 131 0.91 -0.44 17.55
CA ASN A 131 1.59 0.85 17.50
C ASN A 131 2.31 1.08 16.15
N TYR A 132 1.59 0.92 15.05
CA TYR A 132 2.13 1.11 13.71
C TYR A 132 2.63 2.56 13.53
N ASP A 133 3.91 2.74 13.33
CA ASP A 133 4.62 4.03 13.31
C ASP A 133 5.09 4.47 11.93
N LEU A 134 4.71 3.73 10.88
CA LEU A 134 5.00 4.04 9.49
C LEU A 134 3.82 4.75 8.81
N GLY A 135 4.04 5.25 7.59
CA GLY A 135 3.01 5.95 6.83
C GLY A 135 1.83 5.07 6.43
N ILE A 136 0.62 5.60 6.56
CA ILE A 136 -0.62 4.91 6.16
C ILE A 136 -1.39 5.76 5.16
N GLY A 137 -1.61 5.21 3.98
CA GLY A 137 -2.48 5.74 2.95
C GLY A 137 -3.86 5.11 3.01
N LEU A 138 -4.89 5.88 3.37
CA LEU A 138 -6.26 5.40 3.36
C LEU A 138 -6.99 5.80 2.10
N GLY A 139 -7.71 4.84 1.50
CA GLY A 139 -8.59 5.08 0.38
C GLY A 139 -9.75 5.99 0.78
N VAL A 140 -9.90 7.12 0.07
CA VAL A 140 -10.92 8.12 0.38
C VAL A 140 -12.14 8.03 -0.54
N TYR A 141 -12.10 7.19 -1.58
CA TYR A 141 -13.26 6.90 -2.41
C TYR A 141 -13.15 5.52 -3.09
N ASP A 142 -14.32 4.92 -3.34
CA ASP A 142 -14.47 3.62 -4.02
C ASP A 142 -14.22 3.76 -5.53
N ILE A 143 -13.13 3.17 -6.02
CA ILE A 143 -12.74 3.18 -7.44
C ILE A 143 -13.62 2.27 -8.30
N HIS A 144 -14.42 1.39 -7.72
CA HIS A 144 -15.31 0.48 -8.46
C HIS A 144 -16.57 1.19 -8.95
N SER A 145 -16.92 2.35 -8.35
CA SER A 145 -17.99 3.20 -8.82
C SER A 145 -17.49 4.15 -9.93
N PRO A 146 -18.19 4.27 -11.07
CA PRO A 146 -17.83 5.26 -12.10
C PRO A 146 -18.15 6.70 -11.69
N ARG A 147 -18.84 6.89 -10.58
CA ARG A 147 -19.21 8.20 -10.06
C ARG A 147 -17.98 8.96 -9.56
N ILE A 148 -17.84 10.20 -9.99
CA ILE A 148 -16.81 11.10 -9.46
C ILE A 148 -17.18 11.47 -8.02
N PRO A 149 -16.28 11.31 -7.03
CA PRO A 149 -16.54 11.70 -5.65
C PRO A 149 -16.68 13.21 -5.53
N THR A 150 -17.47 13.67 -4.56
CA THR A 150 -17.56 15.10 -4.26
C THR A 150 -16.42 15.53 -3.33
N GLU A 151 -16.13 16.84 -3.32
CA GLU A 151 -15.16 17.43 -2.39
C GLU A 151 -15.55 17.17 -0.92
N GLU A 152 -16.85 17.24 -0.60
CA GLU A 152 -17.36 17.00 0.75
C GLU A 152 -17.16 15.55 1.20
N GLU A 153 -17.38 14.58 0.33
CA GLU A 153 -17.16 13.16 0.62
C GLU A 153 -15.68 12.89 0.93
N ILE A 154 -14.79 13.41 0.10
CA ILE A 154 -13.32 13.26 0.31
C ILE A 154 -12.89 13.98 1.59
N ALA A 155 -13.36 15.21 1.81
CA ALA A 155 -13.04 15.97 3.02
C ALA A 155 -13.49 15.25 4.29
N THR A 156 -14.70 14.67 4.27
CA THR A 156 -15.25 13.89 5.40
C THR A 156 -14.42 12.63 5.66
N ALA A 157 -13.99 11.92 4.61
CA ALA A 157 -13.13 10.74 4.76
C ALA A 157 -11.77 11.12 5.37
N ILE A 158 -11.14 12.20 4.89
CA ILE A 158 -9.89 12.73 5.44
C ILE A 158 -10.06 13.10 6.92
N ASP A 159 -11.10 13.87 7.28
CA ASP A 159 -11.33 14.31 8.65
C ASP A 159 -11.57 13.14 9.61
N ARG A 160 -12.24 12.10 9.16
CA ARG A 160 -12.43 10.85 9.93
C ARG A 160 -11.09 10.13 10.15
N SER A 161 -10.29 9.99 9.11
CA SER A 161 -8.97 9.33 9.19
C SER A 161 -8.02 10.05 10.15
N LEU A 162 -8.02 11.38 10.13
CA LEU A 162 -7.21 12.22 11.00
C LEU A 162 -7.63 12.22 12.48
N GLN A 163 -8.74 11.58 12.84
CA GLN A 163 -9.10 11.32 14.23
C GLN A 163 -8.33 10.13 14.83
N GLN A 164 -7.79 9.26 13.99
CA GLN A 164 -7.19 7.98 14.37
C GLN A 164 -5.72 7.87 13.97
N ILE A 165 -5.30 8.58 12.92
CA ILE A 165 -3.92 8.52 12.40
C ILE A 165 -3.26 9.88 12.58
N ASP A 166 -2.01 9.87 13.08
CA ASP A 166 -1.20 11.08 13.12
C ASP A 166 -1.04 11.67 11.72
N ARG A 167 -1.21 12.97 11.65
CA ARG A 167 -1.17 13.69 10.37
C ARG A 167 0.16 13.54 9.63
N SER A 168 1.26 13.40 10.34
CA SER A 168 2.61 13.24 9.76
C SER A 168 2.76 11.89 9.04
N LEU A 169 1.96 10.89 9.42
CA LEU A 169 1.95 9.55 8.86
C LEU A 169 0.83 9.33 7.83
N PHE A 170 -0.11 10.29 7.72
CA PHE A 170 -1.32 10.11 6.90
C PHE A 170 -1.11 10.50 5.44
N TRP A 171 -1.38 9.54 4.55
CA TRP A 171 -1.41 9.71 3.11
C TRP A 171 -2.84 9.58 2.58
N VAL A 172 -3.14 10.28 1.48
CA VAL A 172 -4.48 10.27 0.85
C VAL A 172 -4.38 9.67 -0.53
N ASN A 173 -5.11 8.59 -0.75
CA ASN A 173 -5.13 7.86 -2.02
C ASN A 173 -6.54 7.39 -2.39
N PRO A 174 -6.81 7.02 -3.65
CA PRO A 174 -7.95 6.18 -4.00
C PRO A 174 -7.87 4.83 -3.29
N ASP A 175 -8.98 4.09 -3.19
CA ASP A 175 -8.97 2.74 -2.58
C ASP A 175 -7.93 1.82 -3.23
N CYS A 176 -7.87 1.81 -4.55
CA CYS A 176 -6.97 0.93 -5.29
C CYS A 176 -6.60 1.55 -6.66
N GLY A 177 -5.93 0.75 -7.51
CA GLY A 177 -5.56 1.14 -8.87
C GLY A 177 -6.76 1.49 -9.76
N LEU A 178 -6.63 2.53 -10.56
CA LEU A 178 -7.71 3.13 -11.35
C LEU A 178 -7.91 2.48 -12.74
N LYS A 179 -7.28 1.33 -12.98
CA LYS A 179 -7.26 0.65 -14.30
C LYS A 179 -8.63 0.28 -14.88
N THR A 180 -9.67 0.21 -14.03
CA THR A 180 -11.05 -0.11 -14.44
C THR A 180 -11.87 1.12 -14.81
N ARG A 181 -11.29 2.31 -14.67
CA ARG A 181 -11.95 3.60 -14.96
C ARG A 181 -11.52 4.14 -16.31
N LYS A 182 -12.38 4.96 -16.92
CA LYS A 182 -12.04 5.70 -18.15
C LYS A 182 -11.09 6.86 -17.80
N GLU A 183 -10.34 7.31 -18.78
CA GLU A 183 -9.33 8.37 -18.58
C GLU A 183 -9.94 9.69 -18.07
N ASP A 184 -11.10 10.09 -18.57
CA ASP A 184 -11.84 11.26 -18.12
C ASP A 184 -12.33 11.10 -16.67
N GLU A 185 -12.91 9.93 -16.31
CA GLU A 185 -13.31 9.62 -14.95
C GLU A 185 -12.11 9.69 -13.97
N VAL A 186 -10.95 9.17 -14.38
CA VAL A 186 -9.71 9.21 -13.58
C VAL A 186 -9.24 10.65 -13.38
N LYS A 187 -9.17 11.45 -14.44
CA LYS A 187 -8.73 12.84 -14.35
C LYS A 187 -9.64 13.67 -13.44
N ASP A 188 -10.94 13.52 -13.57
CA ASP A 188 -11.92 14.25 -12.78
C ASP A 188 -11.84 13.85 -11.30
N ALA A 189 -11.84 12.54 -11.00
CA ALA A 189 -11.75 12.04 -9.63
C ALA A 189 -10.45 12.48 -8.93
N LEU A 190 -9.30 12.33 -9.60
CA LEU A 190 -8.02 12.76 -9.04
C LEU A 190 -7.92 14.28 -8.91
N THR A 191 -8.54 15.04 -9.80
CA THR A 191 -8.60 16.50 -9.69
C THR A 191 -9.35 16.93 -8.43
N VAL A 192 -10.53 16.33 -8.17
CA VAL A 192 -11.29 16.59 -6.94
C VAL A 192 -10.47 16.20 -5.71
N LEU A 193 -9.86 15.00 -5.71
CA LEU A 193 -9.05 14.52 -4.59
C LEU A 193 -7.89 15.49 -4.27
N VAL A 194 -7.06 15.80 -5.26
CA VAL A 194 -5.88 16.65 -5.06
C VAL A 194 -6.27 18.05 -4.63
N ASN A 195 -7.33 18.65 -5.22
CA ASN A 195 -7.81 19.97 -4.84
C ASN A 195 -8.34 20.00 -3.41
N THR A 196 -9.06 18.94 -2.99
CA THR A 196 -9.57 18.82 -1.61
C THR A 196 -8.42 18.75 -0.61
N VAL A 197 -7.40 17.92 -0.89
CA VAL A 197 -6.20 17.81 -0.03
C VAL A 197 -5.47 19.16 0.06
N ARG A 198 -5.28 19.88 -1.06
CA ARG A 198 -4.65 21.20 -1.06
C ARG A 198 -5.40 22.19 -0.18
N LYS A 199 -6.72 22.27 -0.31
CA LYS A 199 -7.56 23.12 0.54
C LYS A 199 -7.40 22.78 2.03
N LYS A 200 -7.46 21.49 2.38
CA LYS A 200 -7.26 21.02 3.76
C LYS A 200 -5.89 21.39 4.33
N ARG A 201 -4.84 21.36 3.51
CA ARG A 201 -3.49 21.82 3.91
C ARG A 201 -3.42 23.34 4.14
N GLU A 202 -4.07 24.12 3.27
CA GLU A 202 -4.12 25.59 3.37
C GLU A 202 -4.94 26.06 4.59
N GLU A 203 -6.06 25.43 4.90
CA GLU A 203 -6.91 25.79 6.04
C GLU A 203 -6.15 25.69 7.38
N LYS A 204 -5.27 24.72 7.53
CA LYS A 204 -4.45 24.56 8.75
C LYS A 204 -3.24 25.49 8.83
N ASN A 205 -2.77 26.01 7.71
CA ASN A 205 -1.66 26.96 7.68
C ASN A 205 -2.12 28.42 7.92
N LYS A 206 -3.43 28.66 8.05
CA LYS A 206 -3.94 29.99 8.43
C LYS A 206 -3.68 30.19 9.94
N PRO A 207 -3.07 31.34 10.33
CA PRO A 207 -2.91 31.67 11.74
C PRO A 207 -4.31 31.68 12.40
N VAL A 208 -4.41 31.08 13.57
CA VAL A 208 -5.59 31.18 14.42
C VAL A 208 -5.75 32.66 14.77
N ALA A 209 -6.85 33.27 14.34
CA ALA A 209 -7.18 34.67 14.60
C ALA A 209 -7.56 34.86 16.09
#